data_81fe5d391bc75ea76dd96b37e6be389d
#
_entry.id   81fe5d391bc75ea76dd96b37e6be389d
#
_cell.length_a   1.000
_cell.length_b   1.000
_cell.length_c   1.000
_cell.angle_alpha   90.00
_cell.angle_beta   90.00
_cell.angle_gamma   90.00
#
_symmetry.space_group_name_H-M   'P 1'
#
loop_
_entity.id
_entity.type
_entity.pdbx_description
1 polymer ?
#
loop_
_entity_poly.entity_id
_entity_poly.type
_entity_poly.pdbx_seq_one_letter_code
_entity_poly.pdbx_strand_id
1 'polypeptide(L)'
;MNKEITINGKSYELKKIDFTAICFLEDLGFSASDLKGKTFSSLRACFAFHSGLDLVKAGEEIELHIKNKGKIADLAPFLTSVIESDFFQSLS
;
A
#
# COMPACT_ATOMS: atom_id res chain seq x y z
N MET A 1 17.55 1.77 -7.10
CA MET A 1 17.04 0.37 -7.20
C MET A 1 15.61 0.31 -6.69
N ASN A 2 14.76 -0.37 -7.43
CA ASN A 2 13.38 -0.53 -7.03
C ASN A 2 13.27 -1.71 -6.07
N LYS A 3 12.57 -1.49 -4.98
CA LYS A 3 12.34 -2.56 -4.01
C LYS A 3 11.13 -3.37 -4.43
N GLU A 4 11.24 -4.68 -4.36
CA GLU A 4 10.16 -5.59 -4.67
C GLU A 4 9.68 -6.30 -3.43
N ILE A 5 8.35 -6.47 -3.35
CA ILE A 5 7.70 -7.17 -2.23
C ILE A 5 6.90 -8.32 -2.82
N THR A 6 7.04 -9.52 -2.25
CA THR A 6 6.32 -10.70 -2.72
C THR A 6 5.08 -10.92 -1.86
N ILE A 7 3.91 -10.93 -2.50
CA ILE A 7 2.64 -11.22 -1.84
C ILE A 7 1.95 -12.33 -2.62
N ASN A 8 1.60 -13.39 -1.95
CA ASN A 8 0.91 -14.53 -2.54
C ASN A 8 1.66 -15.06 -3.77
N GLY A 9 2.99 -15.13 -3.67
CA GLY A 9 3.85 -15.65 -4.74
C GLY A 9 4.09 -14.70 -5.90
N LYS A 10 3.54 -13.49 -5.86
CA LYS A 10 3.70 -12.49 -6.92
C LYS A 10 4.57 -11.35 -6.42
N SER A 11 5.50 -10.89 -7.26
CA SER A 11 6.37 -9.76 -6.93
C SER A 11 5.75 -8.45 -7.37
N TYR A 12 5.77 -7.47 -6.50
CA TYR A 12 5.26 -6.12 -6.78
C TYR A 12 6.34 -5.10 -6.49
N GLU A 13 6.56 -4.18 -7.41
CA GLU A 13 7.50 -3.08 -7.25
C GLU A 13 6.85 -1.94 -6.47
N LEU A 14 7.62 -1.34 -5.56
CA LEU A 14 7.16 -0.13 -4.88
C LEU A 14 7.27 1.05 -5.85
N LYS A 15 6.15 1.76 -6.05
CA LYS A 15 6.10 2.92 -6.92
C LYS A 15 6.59 4.16 -6.19
N LYS A 16 7.06 5.13 -6.97
CA LYS A 16 7.44 6.43 -6.44
C LYS A 16 6.22 7.13 -5.84
N ILE A 17 6.42 7.77 -4.71
CA ILE A 17 5.37 8.54 -4.05
C ILE A 17 5.50 10.00 -4.44
N ASP A 18 4.50 10.49 -5.16
CA ASP A 18 4.43 11.86 -5.65
C ASP A 18 3.01 12.39 -5.42
N PHE A 19 2.72 13.58 -5.96
CA PHE A 19 1.41 14.19 -5.79
C PHE A 19 0.29 13.30 -6.35
N THR A 20 0.53 12.68 -7.50
CA THR A 20 -0.44 11.78 -8.11
C THR A 20 -0.75 10.59 -7.19
N ALA A 21 0.27 10.04 -6.52
CA ALA A 21 0.07 8.95 -5.59
C ALA A 21 -0.84 9.36 -4.43
N ILE A 22 -0.61 10.54 -3.87
CA ILE A 22 -1.42 11.05 -2.76
C ILE A 22 -2.86 11.27 -3.21
N CYS A 23 -3.05 11.87 -4.40
CA CYS A 23 -4.39 12.07 -4.94
C CYS A 23 -5.11 10.75 -5.19
N PHE A 24 -4.39 9.74 -5.69
CA PHE A 24 -4.96 8.41 -5.89
C PHE A 24 -5.54 7.87 -4.58
N LEU A 25 -4.77 7.99 -3.50
CA LEU A 25 -5.21 7.50 -2.21
C LEU A 25 -6.39 8.30 -1.66
N GLU A 26 -6.37 9.62 -1.83
CA GLU A 26 -7.51 10.46 -1.44
C GLU A 26 -8.78 10.09 -2.20
N ASP A 27 -8.65 9.81 -3.50
CA ASP A 27 -9.79 9.40 -4.33
C ASP A 27 -10.39 8.08 -3.85
N LEU A 28 -9.59 7.24 -3.19
CA LEU A 28 -10.08 6.01 -2.57
C LEU A 28 -10.67 6.27 -1.18
N GLY A 29 -10.61 7.50 -0.69
CA GLY A 29 -11.17 7.88 0.60
C GLY A 29 -10.16 7.95 1.74
N PHE A 30 -8.87 8.01 1.44
CA PHE A 30 -7.82 7.97 2.46
C PHE A 30 -7.05 9.30 2.50
N SER A 31 -7.30 10.08 3.53
CA SER A 31 -6.53 11.30 3.80
C SER A 31 -5.17 10.94 4.41
N ALA A 32 -4.30 11.93 4.52
CA ALA A 32 -3.00 11.74 5.16
C ALA A 32 -3.17 11.22 6.59
N SER A 33 -4.16 11.74 7.33
CA SER A 33 -4.43 11.27 8.69
C SER A 33 -4.84 9.80 8.73
N ASP A 34 -5.66 9.38 7.77
CA ASP A 34 -6.09 7.99 7.68
C ASP A 34 -4.91 7.07 7.45
N LEU A 35 -3.98 7.47 6.58
CA LEU A 35 -2.80 6.68 6.30
C LEU A 35 -1.89 6.56 7.51
N LYS A 36 -1.73 7.64 8.27
CA LYS A 36 -0.91 7.63 9.48
C LYS A 36 -1.50 6.71 10.55
N GLY A 37 -2.80 6.47 10.50
CA GLY A 37 -3.47 5.55 11.42
C GLY A 37 -3.10 4.10 11.23
N LYS A 38 -2.51 3.75 10.10
CA LYS A 38 -2.00 2.40 9.80
C LYS A 38 -3.06 1.31 9.96
N THR A 39 -4.28 1.57 9.50
CA THR A 39 -5.37 0.59 9.57
C THR A 39 -5.21 -0.47 8.49
N PHE A 40 -5.95 -1.57 8.62
CA PHE A 40 -5.97 -2.60 7.58
C PHE A 40 -6.50 -2.04 6.26
N SER A 41 -7.47 -1.13 6.31
CA SER A 41 -7.98 -0.48 5.09
C SER A 41 -6.89 0.36 4.43
N SER A 42 -6.05 1.05 5.22
CA SER A 42 -4.92 1.81 4.68
C SER A 42 -3.89 0.90 4.04
N LEU A 43 -3.62 -0.26 4.65
CA LEU A 43 -2.71 -1.25 4.06
C LEU A 43 -3.23 -1.70 2.70
N ARG A 44 -4.53 -2.02 2.63
CA ARG A 44 -5.15 -2.45 1.37
C ARG A 44 -5.08 -1.35 0.32
N ALA A 45 -5.36 -0.12 0.69
CA ALA A 45 -5.31 1.01 -0.24
C ALA A 45 -3.91 1.22 -0.78
N CYS A 46 -2.89 1.16 0.07
CA CYS A 46 -1.51 1.34 -0.36
C CYS A 46 -1.05 0.15 -1.22
N PHE A 47 -1.46 -1.07 -0.87
CA PHE A 47 -1.17 -2.22 -1.72
C PHE A 47 -1.83 -2.07 -3.09
N ALA A 48 -3.09 -1.62 -3.13
CA ALA A 48 -3.78 -1.38 -4.40
C ALA A 48 -3.04 -0.34 -5.25
N PHE A 49 -2.56 0.73 -4.62
CA PHE A 49 -1.78 1.74 -5.34
C PHE A 49 -0.52 1.14 -5.96
N HIS A 50 0.29 0.44 -5.17
CA HIS A 50 1.56 -0.09 -5.67
C HIS A 50 1.38 -1.21 -6.68
N SER A 51 0.37 -2.04 -6.51
CA SER A 51 0.15 -3.20 -7.38
C SER A 51 -0.60 -2.88 -8.67
N GLY A 52 -1.35 -1.77 -8.67
CA GLY A 52 -2.23 -1.45 -9.79
C GLY A 52 -3.55 -2.20 -9.75
N LEU A 53 -3.83 -2.94 -8.68
CA LEU A 53 -5.09 -3.65 -8.50
C LEU A 53 -6.15 -2.70 -7.93
N ASP A 54 -7.44 -3.00 -8.19
CA ASP A 54 -8.50 -2.28 -7.50
C ASP A 54 -8.61 -2.79 -6.05
N LEU A 55 -9.43 -2.09 -5.24
CA LEU A 55 -9.52 -2.43 -3.81
C LEU A 55 -10.05 -3.85 -3.59
N VAL A 56 -10.99 -4.30 -4.41
CA VAL A 56 -11.56 -5.65 -4.26
C VAL A 56 -10.49 -6.71 -4.52
N LYS A 57 -9.78 -6.59 -5.63
CA LYS A 57 -8.74 -7.54 -5.98
C LYS A 57 -7.57 -7.48 -5.02
N ALA A 58 -7.21 -6.27 -4.57
CA ALA A 58 -6.15 -6.12 -3.57
C ALA A 58 -6.53 -6.88 -2.29
N GLY A 59 -7.77 -6.73 -1.85
CA GLY A 59 -8.26 -7.46 -0.67
C GLY A 59 -8.22 -8.97 -0.85
N GLU A 60 -8.61 -9.44 -2.04
CA GLU A 60 -8.59 -10.88 -2.35
C GLU A 60 -7.16 -11.43 -2.31
N GLU A 61 -6.20 -10.70 -2.85
CA GLU A 61 -4.80 -11.14 -2.83
C GLU A 61 -4.25 -11.16 -1.41
N ILE A 62 -4.62 -10.19 -0.59
CA ILE A 62 -4.23 -10.17 0.81
C ILE A 62 -4.80 -11.40 1.53
N GLU A 63 -6.08 -11.69 1.32
CA GLU A 63 -6.70 -12.87 1.94
C GLU A 63 -5.99 -14.16 1.56
N LEU A 64 -5.69 -14.32 0.27
CA LEU A 64 -5.00 -15.50 -0.21
C LEU A 64 -3.61 -15.62 0.40
N HIS A 65 -2.92 -14.50 0.52
CA HIS A 65 -1.59 -14.48 1.14
C HIS A 65 -1.65 -14.99 2.59
N ILE A 66 -2.63 -14.50 3.35
CA ILE A 66 -2.81 -14.92 4.75
C ILE A 66 -3.21 -16.40 4.82
N LYS A 67 -4.13 -16.83 3.96
CA LYS A 67 -4.57 -18.22 3.93
C LYS A 67 -3.42 -19.19 3.57
N ASN A 68 -2.47 -18.71 2.77
CA ASN A 68 -1.31 -19.51 2.38
C ASN A 68 -0.13 -19.30 3.33
N LYS A 69 -0.42 -18.96 4.58
CA LYS A 69 0.54 -18.83 5.68
C LYS A 69 1.46 -17.60 5.57
N GLY A 70 1.10 -16.64 4.74
CA GLY A 70 1.78 -15.37 4.73
C GLY A 70 1.36 -14.54 5.95
N LYS A 71 2.05 -13.44 6.18
CA LYS A 71 1.80 -12.57 7.33
C LYS A 71 1.30 -11.21 6.87
N ILE A 72 0.39 -10.63 7.66
CA ILE A 72 -0.09 -9.28 7.38
C ILE A 72 1.08 -8.27 7.43
N ALA A 73 2.10 -8.54 8.23
CA ALA A 73 3.27 -7.70 8.32
C ALA A 73 4.03 -7.61 7.00
N ASP A 74 3.86 -8.58 6.09
CA ASP A 74 4.50 -8.56 4.79
C ASP A 74 3.98 -7.39 3.93
N LEU A 75 2.81 -6.86 4.27
CA LEU A 75 2.20 -5.73 3.57
C LEU A 75 2.66 -4.38 4.08
N ALA A 76 3.30 -4.34 5.25
CA ALA A 76 3.73 -3.09 5.86
C ALA A 76 4.57 -2.21 4.92
N PRO A 77 5.50 -2.75 4.12
CA PRO A 77 6.31 -1.90 3.23
C PRO A 77 5.48 -1.07 2.25
N PHE A 78 4.31 -1.56 1.82
CA PHE A 78 3.46 -0.80 0.90
C PHE A 78 2.92 0.48 1.56
N LEU A 79 2.62 0.41 2.85
CA LEU A 79 2.13 1.56 3.60
C LEU A 79 3.28 2.45 4.06
N THR A 80 4.33 1.87 4.63
CA THR A 80 5.45 2.67 5.15
C THR A 80 6.18 3.41 4.04
N SER A 81 6.25 2.84 2.83
CA SER A 81 6.87 3.55 1.70
C SER A 81 6.13 4.86 1.38
N VAL A 82 4.82 4.90 1.64
CA VAL A 82 4.03 6.12 1.44
C VAL A 82 4.27 7.12 2.56
N ILE A 83 4.03 6.71 3.81
CA ILE A 83 4.07 7.65 4.95
C ILE A 83 5.48 8.09 5.29
N GLU A 84 6.50 7.31 4.94
CA GLU A 84 7.91 7.67 5.18
C GLU A 84 8.57 8.33 3.99
N SER A 85 7.83 8.52 2.89
CA SER A 85 8.39 9.19 1.71
C SER A 85 8.65 10.66 2.02
N ASP A 86 9.66 11.22 1.36
CA ASP A 86 10.00 12.63 1.55
C ASP A 86 8.83 13.53 1.17
N PHE A 87 8.13 13.18 0.09
CA PHE A 87 6.98 13.96 -0.36
C PHE A 87 5.87 13.98 0.68
N PHE A 88 5.52 12.80 1.22
CA PHE A 88 4.47 12.70 2.23
C PHE A 88 4.85 13.50 3.49
N GLN A 89 6.10 13.38 3.93
CA GLN A 89 6.58 14.10 5.11
C GLN A 89 6.51 15.61 4.91
N SER A 90 6.73 16.09 3.69
CA SER A 90 6.67 17.52 3.40
C SER A 90 5.25 18.08 3.45
N LEU A 91 4.23 17.23 3.42
CA LEU A 91 2.83 17.66 3.51
C LEU A 91 2.35 17.88 4.93
N SER A 92 3.09 17.41 5.91
CA SER A 92 2.66 17.48 7.31
C SER A 92 3.24 18.65 8.07
#